data_09b4648a0cc98ff3adedaf91206d9364
#
_entry.id   09b4648a0cc98ff3adedaf91206d9364
#
_cell.length_a   1.000
_cell.length_b   1.000
_cell.length_c   1.000
_cell.angle_alpha   90.00
_cell.angle_beta   90.00
_cell.angle_gamma   90.00
#
_symmetry.space_group_name_H-M   'P 1'
#
loop_
_entity.id
_entity.type
_entity.pdbx_description
1 polymer ?
#
loop_
_entity_poly.entity_id
_entity_poly.type
_entity_poly.pdbx_seq_one_letter_code
_entity_poly.pdbx_strand_id
1 'polypeptide(L)'
;MYKVDSPQAEEFIHHEEILETLEYARSHKDNRAFIEQLIEKAALCKGLTHREAATLLECDQPDLIERIFHLAKEIKQKFYGNRIVMFAPLYLSNYCVNGCVYCPYHAKNKTIARKKLTQEEIRKEVIALQDMGHKRLALEAGEHPTLNSLEYILESIRTIYSIRHKN
;
A
#
# COMPACT_ATOMS: atom_id res chain seq x y z
N MET A 1 23.32 -9.48 5.70
CA MET A 1 22.79 -8.23 6.29
C MET A 1 21.87 -7.59 5.24
N TYR A 2 20.68 -7.26 5.64
CA TYR A 2 19.61 -6.70 4.81
C TYR A 2 20.00 -5.31 4.25
N LYS A 3 19.94 -5.13 2.94
CA LYS A 3 20.36 -3.88 2.27
C LYS A 3 19.15 -3.22 1.61
N VAL A 4 18.46 -2.37 2.36
CA VAL A 4 17.23 -1.66 1.89
C VAL A 4 17.45 -0.77 0.66
N ASP A 5 18.66 -0.30 0.43
CA ASP A 5 18.99 0.60 -0.69
C ASP A 5 19.49 -0.14 -1.94
N SER A 6 19.52 -1.48 -1.92
CA SER A 6 19.95 -2.28 -3.07
C SER A 6 18.88 -2.26 -4.18
N PRO A 7 19.26 -2.17 -5.45
CA PRO A 7 18.37 -2.39 -6.58
C PRO A 7 18.07 -3.88 -6.84
N GLN A 8 18.74 -4.80 -6.13
CA GLN A 8 18.58 -6.24 -6.30
C GLN A 8 17.64 -6.79 -5.22
N ALA A 9 16.53 -7.39 -5.64
CA ALA A 9 15.50 -7.89 -4.73
C ALA A 9 16.05 -8.91 -3.70
N GLU A 10 16.98 -9.75 -4.13
CA GLU A 10 17.61 -10.80 -3.32
C GLU A 10 18.45 -10.22 -2.16
N GLU A 11 18.83 -8.94 -2.22
CA GLU A 11 19.59 -8.28 -1.16
C GLU A 11 18.71 -7.61 -0.10
N PHE A 12 17.43 -7.36 -0.39
CA PHE A 12 16.50 -6.75 0.56
C PHE A 12 15.23 -7.57 0.84
N ILE A 13 14.96 -8.63 0.05
CA ILE A 13 13.89 -9.59 0.31
C ILE A 13 14.51 -10.90 0.79
N HIS A 14 14.32 -11.25 2.04
CA HIS A 14 14.78 -12.50 2.63
C HIS A 14 13.70 -13.58 2.45
N HIS A 15 13.73 -14.27 1.32
CA HIS A 15 12.73 -15.27 0.97
C HIS A 15 12.66 -16.41 2.00
N GLU A 16 13.80 -16.89 2.46
CA GLU A 16 13.91 -17.95 3.47
C GLU A 16 13.26 -17.52 4.79
N GLU A 17 13.51 -16.29 5.24
CA GLU A 17 12.89 -15.76 6.47
C GLU A 17 11.36 -15.63 6.33
N ILE A 18 10.87 -15.31 5.14
CA ILE A 18 9.42 -15.29 4.87
C ILE A 18 8.84 -16.69 5.02
N LEU A 19 9.47 -17.71 4.42
CA LEU A 19 9.02 -19.09 4.51
C LEU A 19 9.08 -19.62 5.95
N GLU A 20 10.17 -19.36 6.68
CA GLU A 20 10.30 -19.71 8.09
C GLU A 20 9.23 -19.02 8.95
N THR A 21 8.91 -17.77 8.66
CA THR A 21 7.87 -17.01 9.36
C THR A 21 6.50 -17.62 9.15
N LEU A 22 6.18 -18.04 7.92
CA LEU A 22 4.92 -18.69 7.61
C LEU A 22 4.82 -20.07 8.28
N GLU A 23 5.91 -20.85 8.28
CA GLU A 23 5.93 -22.14 8.95
C GLU A 23 5.81 -21.99 10.47
N TYR A 24 6.53 -21.02 11.05
CA TYR A 24 6.38 -20.66 12.46
C TYR A 24 4.91 -20.33 12.79
N ALA A 25 4.26 -19.50 11.98
CA ALA A 25 2.88 -19.14 12.21
C ALA A 25 1.95 -20.35 12.17
N ARG A 26 2.09 -21.23 11.17
CA ARG A 26 1.31 -22.48 11.04
C ARG A 26 1.50 -23.40 12.24
N SER A 27 2.73 -23.54 12.75
CA SER A 27 3.02 -24.39 13.91
C SER A 27 2.43 -23.84 15.22
N HIS A 28 2.06 -22.56 15.27
CA HIS A 28 1.51 -21.89 16.44
C HIS A 28 0.02 -21.51 16.32
N LYS A 29 -0.62 -21.76 15.18
CA LYS A 29 -2.01 -21.35 14.95
C LYS A 29 -3.04 -21.94 15.91
N ASP A 30 -2.75 -23.12 16.47
CA ASP A 30 -3.59 -23.82 17.44
C ASP A 30 -3.24 -23.49 18.88
N ASN A 31 -2.17 -22.73 19.13
CA ASN A 31 -1.74 -22.32 20.46
C ASN A 31 -2.58 -21.14 20.97
N ARG A 32 -3.74 -21.45 21.51
CA ARG A 32 -4.70 -20.46 22.01
C ARG A 32 -4.09 -19.46 22.99
N ALA A 33 -3.37 -19.94 23.98
CA ALA A 33 -2.78 -19.07 25.00
C ALA A 33 -1.79 -18.07 24.40
N PHE A 34 -1.01 -18.51 23.42
CA PHE A 34 -0.08 -17.63 22.72
C PHE A 34 -0.82 -16.58 21.87
N ILE A 35 -1.87 -16.97 21.14
CA ILE A 35 -2.68 -16.03 20.34
C ILE A 35 -3.34 -14.98 21.24
N GLU A 36 -3.87 -15.38 22.41
CA GLU A 36 -4.45 -14.45 23.38
C GLU A 36 -3.41 -13.43 23.88
N GLN A 37 -2.18 -13.87 24.20
CA GLN A 37 -1.08 -12.96 24.55
C GLN A 37 -0.73 -11.98 23.42
N LEU A 38 -0.77 -12.44 22.16
CA LEU A 38 -0.52 -11.57 21.00
C LEU A 38 -1.62 -10.51 20.82
N ILE A 39 -2.88 -10.88 21.08
CA ILE A 39 -4.01 -9.94 21.05
C ILE A 39 -3.81 -8.86 22.13
N GLU A 40 -3.44 -9.26 23.36
CA GLU A 40 -3.14 -8.33 24.44
C GLU A 40 -1.95 -7.41 24.11
N LYS A 41 -0.90 -7.97 23.53
CA LYS A 41 0.25 -7.19 23.06
C LYS A 41 -0.15 -6.18 21.97
N ALA A 42 -0.98 -6.59 21.02
CA ALA A 42 -1.48 -5.72 19.95
C ALA A 42 -2.31 -4.54 20.52
N ALA A 43 -3.08 -4.77 21.59
CA ALA A 43 -3.86 -3.73 22.27
C ALA A 43 -2.99 -2.59 22.82
N LEU A 44 -1.71 -2.83 23.11
CA LEU A 44 -0.78 -1.79 23.52
C LEU A 44 -0.42 -0.80 22.41
N CYS A 45 -0.76 -1.12 21.15
CA CYS A 45 -0.49 -0.29 19.96
C CYS A 45 0.99 0.05 19.74
N LYS A 46 1.90 -0.82 20.16
CA LYS A 46 3.36 -0.65 20.00
C LYS A 46 3.96 -1.46 18.84
N GLY A 47 3.07 -2.11 18.05
CA GLY A 47 3.44 -2.98 16.95
C GLY A 47 3.67 -4.44 17.38
N LEU A 48 3.68 -5.30 16.38
CA LEU A 48 3.99 -6.72 16.45
C LEU A 48 5.18 -7.00 15.55
N THR A 49 5.96 -8.04 15.88
CA THR A 49 6.94 -8.56 14.93
C THR A 49 6.23 -9.25 13.77
N HIS A 50 6.93 -9.48 12.65
CA HIS A 50 6.33 -10.18 11.50
C HIS A 50 5.88 -11.62 11.82
N ARG A 51 6.61 -12.36 12.69
CA ARG A 51 6.21 -13.70 13.16
C ARG A 51 4.93 -13.65 14.01
N GLU A 52 4.82 -12.67 14.89
CA GLU A 52 3.62 -12.47 15.71
C GLU A 52 2.42 -12.09 14.87
N ALA A 53 2.61 -11.15 13.89
CA ALA A 53 1.56 -10.77 12.96
C ALA A 53 1.12 -11.96 12.08
N ALA A 54 2.07 -12.74 11.56
CA ALA A 54 1.79 -13.93 10.78
C ALA A 54 0.98 -14.97 11.59
N THR A 55 1.30 -15.16 12.89
CA THR A 55 0.54 -16.07 13.76
C THR A 55 -0.91 -15.62 13.94
N LEU A 56 -1.17 -14.31 14.09
CA LEU A 56 -2.55 -13.81 14.15
C LEU A 56 -3.29 -13.99 12.82
N LEU A 57 -2.61 -13.87 11.69
CA LEU A 57 -3.21 -14.09 10.36
C LEU A 57 -3.53 -15.56 10.07
N GLU A 58 -2.74 -16.50 10.60
CA GLU A 58 -2.97 -17.94 10.46
C GLU A 58 -4.00 -18.50 11.47
N CYS A 59 -4.44 -17.68 12.44
CA CYS A 59 -5.45 -18.08 13.43
C CYS A 59 -6.77 -18.43 12.73
N ASP A 60 -7.28 -19.65 12.97
CA ASP A 60 -8.55 -20.16 12.42
C ASP A 60 -9.62 -20.43 13.52
N GLN A 61 -9.36 -20.02 14.77
CA GLN A 61 -10.30 -20.17 15.90
C GLN A 61 -11.34 -19.01 15.87
N PRO A 62 -12.63 -19.29 15.64
CA PRO A 62 -13.63 -18.24 15.35
C PRO A 62 -13.76 -17.16 16.44
N ASP A 63 -13.73 -17.57 17.71
CA ASP A 63 -13.84 -16.63 18.83
C ASP A 63 -12.60 -15.73 18.98
N LEU A 64 -11.41 -16.24 18.67
CA LEU A 64 -10.19 -15.43 18.65
C LEU A 64 -10.15 -14.50 17.45
N ILE A 65 -10.62 -14.93 16.28
CA ILE A 65 -10.79 -14.08 15.10
C ILE A 65 -11.73 -12.92 15.42
N GLU A 66 -12.85 -13.18 16.09
CA GLU A 66 -13.78 -12.12 16.50
C GLU A 66 -13.12 -11.13 17.46
N ARG A 67 -12.33 -11.60 18.43
CA ARG A 67 -11.52 -10.73 19.31
C ARG A 67 -10.49 -9.89 18.54
N ILE A 68 -9.82 -10.46 17.54
CA ILE A 68 -8.89 -9.73 16.68
C ILE A 68 -9.62 -8.62 15.93
N PHE A 69 -10.78 -8.91 15.33
CA PHE A 69 -11.58 -7.89 14.62
C PHE A 69 -12.10 -6.80 15.55
N HIS A 70 -12.55 -7.19 16.74
CA HIS A 70 -12.99 -6.22 17.74
C HIS A 70 -11.83 -5.27 18.13
N LEU A 71 -10.66 -5.82 18.45
CA LEU A 71 -9.48 -5.03 18.76
C LEU A 71 -9.06 -4.11 17.60
N ALA A 72 -9.09 -4.61 16.35
CA ALA A 72 -8.78 -3.81 15.17
C ALA A 72 -9.74 -2.60 15.04
N LYS A 73 -11.03 -2.81 15.33
CA LYS A 73 -12.04 -1.75 15.38
C LYS A 73 -11.72 -0.72 16.47
N GLU A 74 -11.36 -1.18 17.68
CA GLU A 74 -11.00 -0.29 18.80
C GLU A 74 -9.75 0.54 18.46
N ILE A 75 -8.71 -0.07 17.89
CA ILE A 75 -7.49 0.62 17.45
C ILE A 75 -7.82 1.66 16.38
N LYS A 76 -8.63 1.30 15.37
CA LYS A 76 -9.11 2.24 14.35
C LYS A 76 -9.86 3.40 14.99
N GLN A 77 -10.76 3.12 15.93
CA GLN A 77 -11.54 4.15 16.60
C GLN A 77 -10.66 5.07 17.45
N LYS A 78 -9.64 4.53 18.11
CA LYS A 78 -8.68 5.28 18.94
C LYS A 78 -7.86 6.27 18.12
N PHE A 79 -7.38 5.88 16.94
CA PHE A 79 -6.47 6.72 16.13
C PHE A 79 -7.19 7.56 15.08
N TYR A 80 -8.28 7.07 14.52
CA TYR A 80 -9.00 7.73 13.43
C TYR A 80 -10.40 8.23 13.82
N GLY A 81 -10.98 7.71 14.89
CA GLY A 81 -12.36 8.04 15.27
C GLY A 81 -13.32 7.71 14.12
N ASN A 82 -14.27 8.59 13.87
CA ASN A 82 -15.23 8.47 12.78
C ASN A 82 -14.74 9.05 11.44
N ARG A 83 -13.45 9.42 11.35
CA ARG A 83 -12.91 9.98 10.12
C ARG A 83 -12.78 8.93 9.04
N ILE A 84 -13.19 9.30 7.83
CA ILE A 84 -12.96 8.56 6.60
C ILE A 84 -11.93 9.33 5.78
N VAL A 85 -10.89 8.64 5.32
CA VAL A 85 -9.90 9.25 4.41
C VAL A 85 -10.46 9.21 3.01
N MET A 86 -10.73 10.40 2.45
CA MET A 86 -11.11 10.55 1.06
C MET A 86 -9.92 11.01 0.24
N PHE A 87 -9.76 10.44 -0.94
CA PHE A 87 -8.73 10.82 -1.90
C PHE A 87 -9.27 10.71 -3.32
N ALA A 88 -8.63 11.39 -4.26
CA ALA A 88 -8.87 11.21 -5.68
C ALA A 88 -7.68 10.49 -6.32
N PRO A 89 -7.88 9.51 -7.22
CA PRO A 89 -6.80 8.96 -8.02
C PRO A 89 -6.37 9.99 -9.07
N LEU A 90 -5.06 10.13 -9.24
CA LEU A 90 -4.46 10.90 -10.33
C LEU A 90 -3.58 9.97 -11.16
N TYR A 91 -4.06 9.64 -12.35
CA TYR A 91 -3.37 8.75 -13.28
C TYR A 91 -2.33 9.53 -14.08
N LEU A 92 -1.05 9.38 -13.70
CA LEU A 92 0.06 10.08 -14.34
C LEU A 92 0.36 9.53 -15.73
N SER A 93 0.19 8.21 -15.93
CA SER A 93 0.49 7.53 -17.19
C SER A 93 -0.17 6.15 -17.25
N ASN A 94 -0.65 5.77 -18.45
CA ASN A 94 -1.14 4.43 -18.74
C ASN A 94 -0.19 3.59 -19.61
N TYR A 95 1.05 4.05 -19.81
CA TYR A 95 2.08 3.22 -20.41
C TYR A 95 2.54 2.15 -19.44
N CYS A 96 2.52 0.87 -19.86
CA CYS A 96 2.90 -0.25 -19.03
C CYS A 96 3.56 -1.35 -19.87
N VAL A 97 4.57 -2.00 -19.31
CA VAL A 97 5.28 -3.14 -19.95
C VAL A 97 4.73 -4.49 -19.52
N ASN A 98 3.90 -4.54 -18.48
CA ASN A 98 3.38 -5.77 -17.90
C ASN A 98 2.21 -6.37 -18.68
N GLY A 99 1.92 -7.63 -18.39
CA GLY A 99 0.87 -8.42 -19.04
C GLY A 99 -0.29 -8.81 -18.13
N CYS A 100 -0.60 -8.03 -17.08
CA CYS A 100 -1.66 -8.35 -16.11
C CYS A 100 -3.00 -8.57 -16.80
N VAL A 101 -3.61 -9.72 -16.56
CA VAL A 101 -4.79 -10.18 -17.33
C VAL A 101 -6.05 -9.34 -17.12
N TYR A 102 -6.18 -8.67 -15.99
CA TYR A 102 -7.35 -7.85 -15.64
C TYR A 102 -7.15 -6.34 -15.90
N CYS A 103 -5.89 -5.89 -16.02
CA CYS A 103 -5.57 -4.46 -16.08
C CYS A 103 -5.67 -3.94 -17.53
N PRO A 104 -6.43 -2.87 -17.80
CA PRO A 104 -6.53 -2.31 -19.16
C PRO A 104 -5.22 -1.71 -19.65
N TYR A 105 -4.27 -1.40 -18.77
CA TYR A 105 -2.97 -0.82 -19.13
C TYR A 105 -1.95 -1.86 -19.61
N HIS A 106 -2.28 -3.17 -19.56
CA HIS A 106 -1.32 -4.20 -19.97
C HIS A 106 -0.78 -3.98 -21.40
N ALA A 107 0.48 -4.32 -21.63
CA ALA A 107 1.23 -4.01 -22.83
C ALA A 107 0.56 -4.49 -24.14
N LYS A 108 -0.16 -5.62 -24.09
CA LYS A 108 -0.85 -6.23 -25.25
C LYS A 108 -2.14 -5.52 -25.62
N ASN A 109 -2.71 -4.67 -24.75
CA ASN A 109 -3.92 -3.93 -25.08
C ASN A 109 -3.62 -2.82 -26.10
N LYS A 110 -4.15 -2.97 -27.31
CA LYS A 110 -3.98 -2.02 -28.42
C LYS A 110 -5.21 -1.12 -28.63
N THR A 111 -6.26 -1.30 -27.81
CA THR A 111 -7.53 -0.58 -27.99
C THR A 111 -7.60 0.71 -27.20
N ILE A 112 -6.74 0.91 -26.19
CA ILE A 112 -6.70 2.15 -25.42
C ILE A 112 -5.68 3.13 -25.96
N ALA A 113 -6.02 4.41 -25.94
CA ALA A 113 -5.06 5.48 -26.20
C ALA A 113 -4.05 5.54 -25.04
N ARG A 114 -2.76 5.53 -25.37
CA ARG A 114 -1.69 5.69 -24.40
C ARG A 114 -1.42 7.16 -24.16
N LYS A 115 -1.34 7.53 -22.88
CA LYS A 115 -1.05 8.89 -22.46
C LYS A 115 -0.13 8.89 -21.25
N LYS A 116 0.78 9.86 -21.23
CA LYS A 116 1.58 10.27 -20.08
C LYS A 116 1.36 11.77 -19.91
N LEU A 117 0.99 12.20 -18.71
CA LEU A 117 0.75 13.60 -18.44
C LEU A 117 2.04 14.41 -18.44
N THR A 118 2.02 15.58 -19.02
CA THR A 118 3.06 16.60 -18.86
C THR A 118 2.91 17.26 -17.49
N GLN A 119 3.95 17.95 -17.02
CA GLN A 119 3.91 18.67 -15.73
C GLN A 119 2.82 19.76 -15.71
N GLU A 120 2.55 20.38 -16.87
CA GLU A 120 1.48 21.35 -17.02
C GLU A 120 0.10 20.70 -16.93
N GLU A 121 -0.09 19.53 -17.54
CA GLU A 121 -1.34 18.77 -17.43
C GLU A 121 -1.57 18.31 -15.98
N ILE A 122 -0.54 17.81 -15.30
CA ILE A 122 -0.61 17.46 -13.87
C ILE A 122 -1.07 18.66 -13.04
N ARG A 123 -0.55 19.84 -13.31
CA ARG A 123 -0.95 21.08 -12.61
C ARG A 123 -2.43 21.37 -12.81
N LYS A 124 -2.94 21.28 -14.04
CA LYS A 124 -4.36 21.51 -14.36
C LYS A 124 -5.27 20.49 -13.68
N GLU A 125 -4.91 19.22 -13.72
CA GLU A 125 -5.69 18.15 -13.09
C GLU A 125 -5.76 18.34 -11.58
N VAL A 126 -4.64 18.67 -10.93
CA VAL A 126 -4.60 18.88 -9.47
C VAL A 126 -5.44 20.10 -9.07
N ILE A 127 -5.41 21.18 -9.82
CA ILE A 127 -6.25 22.37 -9.57
C ILE A 127 -7.72 21.99 -9.67
N ALA A 128 -8.10 21.25 -10.71
CA ALA A 128 -9.49 20.77 -10.88
C ALA A 128 -9.93 19.88 -9.72
N LEU A 129 -9.06 18.95 -9.27
CA LEU A 129 -9.35 18.10 -8.11
C LEU A 129 -9.46 18.91 -6.80
N GLN A 130 -8.64 19.93 -6.60
CA GLN A 130 -8.76 20.83 -5.45
C GLN A 130 -10.08 21.64 -5.50
N ASP A 131 -10.51 22.05 -6.69
CA ASP A 131 -11.79 22.74 -6.88
C ASP A 131 -12.99 21.85 -6.56
N MET A 132 -12.86 20.53 -6.80
CA MET A 132 -13.84 19.51 -6.39
C MET A 132 -13.78 19.19 -4.88
N GLY A 133 -12.83 19.77 -4.13
CA GLY A 133 -12.70 19.59 -2.68
C GLY A 133 -11.75 18.48 -2.22
N HIS A 134 -11.04 17.82 -3.14
CA HIS A 134 -10.09 16.79 -2.78
C HIS A 134 -8.82 17.36 -2.17
N LYS A 135 -8.42 16.83 -0.98
CA LYS A 135 -7.22 17.24 -0.22
C LYS A 135 -6.09 16.21 -0.29
N ARG A 136 -6.37 15.03 -0.84
CA ARG A 136 -5.42 13.91 -0.95
C ARG A 136 -5.54 13.27 -2.31
N LEU A 137 -4.39 12.86 -2.83
CA LEU A 137 -4.28 12.18 -4.12
C LEU A 137 -3.62 10.82 -3.92
N ALA A 138 -4.08 9.83 -4.69
CA ALA A 138 -3.35 8.60 -4.95
C ALA A 138 -2.75 8.71 -6.36
N LEU A 139 -1.43 8.68 -6.46
CA LEU A 139 -0.75 8.75 -7.76
C LEU A 139 -0.66 7.36 -8.36
N GLU A 140 -1.16 7.22 -9.57
CA GLU A 140 -1.23 5.95 -10.29
C GLU A 140 -0.48 6.03 -11.61
N ALA A 141 0.29 4.98 -11.92
CA ALA A 141 0.95 4.85 -13.21
C ALA A 141 1.11 3.38 -13.59
N GLY A 142 1.13 3.08 -14.88
CA GLY A 142 1.62 1.80 -15.36
C GLY A 142 3.12 1.68 -15.13
N GLU A 143 3.62 0.46 -15.00
CA GLU A 143 5.07 0.23 -14.87
C GLU A 143 5.75 0.36 -16.23
N HIS A 144 6.68 1.29 -16.35
CA HIS A 144 7.50 1.47 -17.55
C HIS A 144 8.85 2.12 -17.20
N PRO A 145 9.99 1.42 -17.43
CA PRO A 145 11.30 1.82 -16.90
C PRO A 145 11.77 3.19 -17.40
N THR A 146 11.41 3.56 -18.64
CA THR A 146 11.83 4.84 -19.23
C THR A 146 10.74 5.89 -19.25
N LEU A 147 9.50 5.54 -19.58
CA LEU A 147 8.41 6.51 -19.67
C LEU A 147 7.89 6.92 -18.30
N ASN A 148 7.83 6.01 -17.35
CA ASN A 148 7.36 6.25 -15.99
C ASN A 148 8.52 6.07 -15.00
N SER A 149 9.66 6.69 -15.31
CA SER A 149 10.86 6.59 -14.49
C SER A 149 10.64 7.20 -13.10
N LEU A 150 11.51 6.84 -12.15
CA LEU A 150 11.47 7.40 -10.80
C LEU A 150 11.59 8.93 -10.83
N GLU A 151 12.44 9.48 -11.70
CA GLU A 151 12.64 10.92 -11.86
C GLU A 151 11.33 11.62 -12.28
N TYR A 152 10.59 11.03 -13.23
CA TYR A 152 9.29 11.56 -13.65
C TYR A 152 8.28 11.58 -12.49
N ILE A 153 8.22 10.50 -11.71
CA ILE A 153 7.31 10.41 -10.55
C ILE A 153 7.71 11.47 -9.50
N LEU A 154 8.99 11.60 -9.19
CA LEU A 154 9.49 12.60 -8.24
C LEU A 154 9.24 14.03 -8.71
N GLU A 155 9.43 14.31 -9.99
CA GLU A 155 9.12 15.61 -10.59
C GLU A 155 7.62 15.91 -10.51
N SER A 156 6.78 14.93 -10.80
CA SER A 156 5.32 15.04 -10.67
C SER A 156 4.91 15.38 -9.24
N ILE A 157 5.51 14.72 -8.24
CA ILE A 157 5.28 15.03 -6.82
C ILE A 157 5.70 16.48 -6.51
N ARG A 158 6.89 16.90 -6.96
CA ARG A 158 7.36 18.29 -6.76
C ARG A 158 6.39 19.30 -7.40
N THR A 159 5.93 19.02 -8.60
CA THR A 159 4.93 19.85 -9.29
C THR A 159 3.66 19.98 -8.47
N ILE A 160 3.11 18.87 -7.98
CA ILE A 160 1.90 18.85 -7.15
C ILE A 160 2.09 19.70 -5.89
N TYR A 161 3.19 19.50 -5.16
CA TYR A 161 3.48 20.26 -3.94
C TYR A 161 3.81 21.74 -4.18
N SER A 162 4.13 22.13 -5.40
CA SER A 162 4.36 23.54 -5.77
C SER A 162 3.08 24.35 -6.00
N ILE A 163 1.94 23.67 -6.12
CA ILE A 163 0.67 24.32 -6.42
C ILE A 163 0.16 25.06 -5.17
N ARG A 164 -0.17 26.34 -5.35
CA ARG A 164 -0.76 27.23 -4.34
C ARG A 164 -2.12 27.69 -4.84
N HIS A 165 -3.14 26.85 -4.70
CA HIS A 165 -4.48 27.15 -5.22
C HIS A 165 -5.52 27.27 -4.11
N LYS A 166 -5.83 26.20 -3.37
CA LYS A 166 -6.81 26.19 -2.26
C LYS A 166 -6.22 25.56 -0.98
N ASN A 167 -5.00 25.90 -0.65
CA ASN A 167 -4.32 25.43 0.55
C ASN A 167 -4.30 26.47 1.64
#